data_115e92e9226889722807cd5808645ff1
#
_entry.id   115e92e9226889722807cd5808645ff1
#
_cell.length_a   1.000
_cell.length_b   1.000
_cell.length_c   1.000
_cell.angle_alpha   90.00
_cell.angle_beta   90.00
_cell.angle_gamma   90.00
#
_symmetry.space_group_name_H-M   'P 1'
#
loop_
_entity.id
_entity.type
_entity.pdbx_description
1 polymer ?
#
loop_
_entity_poly.entity_id
_entity_poly.type
_entity_poly.pdbx_seq_one_letter_code
_entity_poly.pdbx_strand_id
1 'polypeptide(L)'
;MDSNPDGKLILVVDDEFDVLSAYTMLFEFRGFRVRTAANGAEALAAAQRERPDIVVSDYMMPVMNGADLCVAWRADPALAAIPFILTSAGILPRDLLPPYDLFFRKPVSFDTLLAAIHQLIARPD
;
A
#
# COMPACT_ATOMS: atom_id res chain seq x y z
N MET A 1 16.63 -18.57 5.07
CA MET A 1 16.42 -18.23 5.51
C MET A 1 15.71 -17.39 5.63
N ASP A 2 15.71 -17.10 5.49
CA ASP A 2 14.88 -16.50 6.11
C ASP A 2 14.09 -15.61 5.33
N SER A 3 12.88 -15.46 5.62
CA SER A 3 11.97 -14.58 4.99
C SER A 3 12.25 -13.15 5.41
N ASN A 4 13.51 -12.84 5.55
CA ASN A 4 13.92 -11.53 6.00
C ASN A 4 13.56 -10.49 4.94
N PRO A 5 12.71 -9.50 5.28
CA PRO A 5 12.32 -8.47 4.30
C PRO A 5 13.32 -7.34 4.20
N ASP A 6 14.55 -7.52 4.67
CA ASP A 6 15.52 -6.44 4.71
C ASP A 6 15.65 -5.74 3.38
N GLY A 7 15.48 -4.43 3.41
CA GLY A 7 15.60 -3.61 2.23
C GLY A 7 14.35 -3.52 1.38
N LYS A 8 13.32 -4.34 1.64
CA LYS A 8 12.07 -4.22 0.91
C LYS A 8 11.36 -2.93 1.33
N LEU A 9 10.85 -2.22 0.33
CA LEU A 9 10.24 -0.92 0.54
C LEU A 9 8.73 -1.01 0.48
N ILE A 10 8.07 -0.56 1.54
CA ILE A 10 6.62 -0.44 1.58
C ILE A 10 6.25 1.04 1.44
N LEU A 11 5.34 1.34 0.51
CA LEU A 11 4.75 2.66 0.42
C LEU A 11 3.40 2.61 1.14
N VAL A 12 3.25 3.42 2.19
CA VAL A 12 2.01 3.50 2.97
C VAL A 12 1.33 4.81 2.64
N VAL A 13 0.07 4.73 2.23
CA VAL A 13 -0.68 5.91 1.77
C VAL A 13 -1.94 6.06 2.62
N ASP A 14 -2.02 7.15 3.36
CA ASP A 14 -3.17 7.44 4.23
C ASP A 14 -3.11 8.91 4.57
N ASP A 15 -4.28 9.56 4.68
CA ASP A 15 -4.30 10.99 4.99
C ASP A 15 -4.22 11.27 6.49
N GLU A 16 -4.20 10.23 7.34
CA GLU A 16 -4.08 10.39 8.77
C GLU A 16 -2.63 10.20 9.21
N PHE A 17 -2.04 11.28 9.71
CA PHE A 17 -0.63 11.26 10.09
C PHE A 17 -0.33 10.18 11.14
N ASP A 18 -1.24 10.00 12.11
CA ASP A 18 -1.02 9.00 13.17
C ASP A 18 -0.97 7.59 12.60
N VAL A 19 -1.77 7.31 11.58
CA VAL A 19 -1.75 6.00 10.91
C VAL A 19 -0.41 5.79 10.22
N LEU A 20 0.06 6.79 9.48
CA LEU A 20 1.34 6.71 8.80
C LEU A 20 2.49 6.49 9.77
N SER A 21 2.48 7.23 10.89
CA SER A 21 3.51 7.10 11.91
C SER A 21 3.53 5.71 12.54
N ALA A 22 2.35 5.20 12.86
CA ALA A 22 2.24 3.88 13.49
C ALA A 22 2.74 2.78 12.56
N TYR A 23 2.31 2.79 11.30
CA TYR A 23 2.75 1.78 10.34
C TYR A 23 4.24 1.89 10.04
N THR A 24 4.76 3.11 9.94
CA THR A 24 6.20 3.30 9.74
C THR A 24 6.98 2.59 10.83
N MET A 25 6.60 2.85 12.08
CA MET A 25 7.30 2.28 13.23
C MET A 25 7.19 0.74 13.22
N LEU A 26 5.98 0.23 12.99
CA LEU A 26 5.74 -1.22 13.03
C LEU A 26 6.48 -1.95 11.91
N PHE A 27 6.43 -1.42 10.70
CA PHE A 27 7.11 -2.07 9.57
C PHE A 27 8.61 -1.96 9.67
N GLU A 28 9.14 -0.82 10.10
CA GLU A 28 10.59 -0.68 10.28
C GLU A 28 11.12 -1.64 11.32
N PHE A 29 10.34 -1.85 12.39
CA PHE A 29 10.72 -2.82 13.42
C PHE A 29 10.85 -4.23 12.84
N ARG A 30 10.13 -4.54 11.77
CA ARG A 30 10.17 -5.85 11.11
C ARG A 30 11.15 -5.90 9.94
N GLY A 31 11.99 -4.86 9.77
CA GLY A 31 13.06 -4.88 8.78
C GLY A 31 12.73 -4.24 7.44
N PHE A 32 11.54 -3.68 7.29
CA PHE A 32 11.16 -3.00 6.05
C PHE A 32 11.69 -1.58 6.03
N ARG A 33 11.90 -1.07 4.82
CA ARG A 33 12.01 0.38 4.60
C ARG A 33 10.61 0.91 4.31
N VAL A 34 10.32 2.13 4.72
CA VAL A 34 8.98 2.69 4.58
C VAL A 34 9.06 4.09 3.98
N ARG A 35 8.19 4.35 3.03
CA ARG A 35 7.89 5.70 2.56
C ARG A 35 6.42 5.94 2.77
N THR A 36 6.03 7.18 3.01
CA THR A 36 4.63 7.53 3.27
C THR A 36 4.16 8.59 2.29
N ALA A 37 2.86 8.63 2.07
CA ALA A 37 2.21 9.66 1.27
C ALA A 37 0.84 9.94 1.85
N ALA A 38 0.38 11.18 1.74
CA ALA A 38 -0.89 11.60 2.34
C ALA A 38 -2.07 11.51 1.38
N ASN A 39 -1.83 11.24 0.12
CA ASN A 39 -2.88 11.09 -0.90
C ASN A 39 -2.30 10.40 -2.12
N GLY A 40 -3.17 10.08 -3.07
CA GLY A 40 -2.76 9.33 -4.25
C GLY A 40 -1.75 10.06 -5.13
N ALA A 41 -1.89 11.37 -5.25
CA ALA A 41 -0.96 12.14 -6.10
C ALA A 41 0.45 12.12 -5.52
N GLU A 42 0.56 12.29 -4.19
CA GLU A 42 1.86 12.18 -3.52
C GLU A 42 2.43 10.78 -3.63
N ALA A 43 1.55 9.77 -3.56
CA ALA A 43 1.99 8.38 -3.67
C ALA A 43 2.60 8.09 -5.03
N LEU A 44 1.97 8.57 -6.10
CA LEU A 44 2.54 8.37 -7.43
C LEU A 44 3.90 9.04 -7.57
N ALA A 45 4.01 10.28 -7.07
CA ALA A 45 5.29 10.99 -7.12
C ALA A 45 6.37 10.26 -6.32
N ALA A 46 6.02 9.76 -5.15
CA ALA A 46 6.97 9.02 -4.32
C ALA A 46 7.43 7.73 -5.00
N ALA A 47 6.49 7.00 -5.62
CA ALA A 47 6.78 5.75 -6.28
C ALA A 47 7.66 5.95 -7.52
N GLN A 48 7.50 7.09 -8.19
CA GLN A 48 8.33 7.41 -9.35
C GLN A 48 9.75 7.79 -8.96
N ARG A 49 9.93 8.33 -7.77
CA ARG A 49 11.26 8.65 -7.26
C ARG A 49 11.98 7.42 -6.75
N GLU A 50 11.25 6.55 -6.06
CA GLU A 50 11.82 5.30 -5.56
C GLU A 50 10.73 4.24 -5.63
N ARG A 51 10.92 3.28 -6.52
CA ARG A 51 9.93 2.25 -6.82
C ARG A 51 9.76 1.32 -5.60
N PRO A 52 8.55 1.24 -5.01
CA PRO A 52 8.35 0.36 -3.86
C PRO A 52 8.18 -1.10 -4.28
N ASP A 53 8.30 -2.00 -3.31
CA ASP A 53 8.03 -3.41 -3.52
C ASP A 53 6.56 -3.74 -3.34
N ILE A 54 5.84 -2.90 -2.59
CA ILE A 54 4.41 -3.06 -2.35
C ILE A 54 3.84 -1.73 -1.89
N VAL A 55 2.55 -1.51 -2.15
CA VAL A 55 1.84 -0.32 -1.67
C VAL A 55 0.62 -0.74 -0.87
N VAL A 56 0.40 -0.06 0.26
CA VAL A 56 -0.79 -0.22 1.09
C VAL A 56 -1.46 1.15 1.14
N SER A 57 -2.65 1.27 0.57
CA SER A 57 -3.33 2.55 0.46
C SER A 57 -4.72 2.51 1.06
N ASP A 58 -5.06 3.54 1.82
CA ASP A 58 -6.44 3.78 2.23
C ASP A 58 -7.24 4.23 1.02
N TYR A 59 -8.56 3.96 1.04
CA TYR A 59 -9.45 4.41 -0.01
C TYR A 59 -9.80 5.89 0.13
N MET A 60 -10.18 6.31 1.35
CA MET A 60 -10.71 7.65 1.61
C MET A 60 -9.58 8.64 1.84
N MET A 61 -9.22 9.38 0.81
CA MET A 61 -8.17 10.40 0.90
C MET A 61 -8.56 11.59 0.03
N PRO A 62 -8.12 12.82 0.41
CA PRO A 62 -8.36 13.99 -0.45
C PRO A 62 -7.49 13.95 -1.69
N VAL A 63 -7.77 14.81 -2.64
CA VAL A 63 -7.02 15.03 -3.88
C VAL A 63 -7.13 13.84 -4.83
N MET A 64 -6.64 12.68 -4.46
CA MET A 64 -6.78 11.45 -5.23
C MET A 64 -6.97 10.31 -4.24
N ASN A 65 -8.11 9.62 -4.31
CA ASN A 65 -8.41 8.53 -3.41
C ASN A 65 -7.68 7.25 -3.81
N GLY A 66 -7.81 6.22 -2.96
CA GLY A 66 -7.09 4.97 -3.19
C GLY A 66 -7.53 4.20 -4.41
N ALA A 67 -8.81 4.33 -4.82
CA ALA A 67 -9.29 3.67 -6.02
C ALA A 67 -8.69 4.30 -7.27
N ASP A 68 -8.67 5.63 -7.31
CA ASP A 68 -8.07 6.37 -8.42
C ASP A 68 -6.57 6.10 -8.48
N LEU A 69 -5.92 6.04 -7.33
CA LEU A 69 -4.50 5.68 -7.25
C LEU A 69 -4.26 4.29 -7.84
N CYS A 70 -5.12 3.34 -7.49
CA CYS A 70 -4.98 1.97 -7.96
C CYS A 70 -5.07 1.89 -9.49
N VAL A 71 -6.03 2.60 -10.07
CA VAL A 71 -6.18 2.65 -11.53
C VAL A 71 -4.95 3.26 -12.18
N ALA A 72 -4.47 4.39 -11.65
CA ALA A 72 -3.27 5.06 -12.17
C ALA A 72 -2.03 4.17 -12.01
N TRP A 73 -1.96 3.43 -10.91
CA TRP A 73 -0.86 2.51 -10.62
C TRP A 73 -0.76 1.42 -11.69
N ARG A 74 -1.90 0.82 -12.03
CA ARG A 74 -1.93 -0.25 -13.04
C ARG A 74 -1.69 0.28 -14.44
N ALA A 75 -1.98 1.55 -14.68
CA ALA A 75 -1.78 2.16 -15.99
C ALA A 75 -0.32 2.55 -16.23
N ASP A 76 0.49 2.62 -15.19
CA ASP A 76 1.90 2.99 -15.31
C ASP A 76 2.75 1.73 -15.45
N PRO A 77 3.43 1.52 -16.60
CA PRO A 77 4.21 0.31 -16.79
C PRO A 77 5.28 0.08 -15.73
N ALA A 78 5.81 1.15 -15.13
CA ALA A 78 6.82 1.02 -14.10
C ALA A 78 6.25 0.52 -12.77
N LEU A 79 4.94 0.68 -12.55
CA LEU A 79 4.29 0.34 -11.28
C LEU A 79 3.31 -0.81 -11.40
N ALA A 80 2.90 -1.15 -12.62
CA ALA A 80 1.76 -2.06 -12.84
C ALA A 80 1.92 -3.43 -12.19
N ALA A 81 3.14 -3.92 -12.06
CA ALA A 81 3.39 -5.25 -11.49
C ALA A 81 3.57 -5.22 -9.97
N ILE A 82 3.64 -4.04 -9.37
CA ILE A 82 3.85 -3.91 -7.92
C ILE A 82 2.53 -4.21 -7.21
N PRO A 83 2.51 -5.11 -6.22
CA PRO A 83 1.28 -5.45 -5.51
C PRO A 83 0.63 -4.26 -4.83
N PHE A 84 -0.70 -4.22 -4.86
CA PHE A 84 -1.49 -3.12 -4.34
C PHE A 84 -2.50 -3.66 -3.34
N ILE A 85 -2.42 -3.21 -2.08
CA ILE A 85 -3.38 -3.53 -1.05
C ILE A 85 -4.22 -2.27 -0.79
N LEU A 86 -5.54 -2.41 -0.91
CA LEU A 86 -6.46 -1.31 -0.63
C LEU A 86 -7.16 -1.57 0.69
N THR A 87 -7.27 -0.54 1.53
CA THR A 87 -8.00 -0.63 2.79
C THR A 87 -9.08 0.45 2.84
N SER A 88 -10.15 0.19 3.59
CA SER A 88 -11.20 1.19 3.77
C SER A 88 -11.97 0.91 5.05
N ALA A 89 -12.31 1.98 5.77
CA ALA A 89 -13.21 1.88 6.93
C ALA A 89 -14.66 1.69 6.47
N GLY A 90 -14.98 2.14 5.26
CA GLY A 90 -16.32 2.02 4.71
C GLY A 90 -16.42 0.92 3.68
N ILE A 91 -17.60 0.81 3.09
CA ILE A 91 -17.86 -0.14 2.02
C ILE A 91 -17.54 0.56 0.70
N LEU A 92 -16.79 -0.10 -0.17
CA LEU A 92 -16.55 0.44 -1.50
C LEU A 92 -17.86 0.47 -2.29
N PRO A 93 -18.08 1.51 -3.10
CA PRO A 93 -19.24 1.53 -3.98
C PRO A 93 -19.28 0.26 -4.83
N ARG A 94 -20.49 -0.26 -5.04
CA ARG A 94 -20.68 -1.55 -5.72
C ARG A 94 -20.13 -1.56 -7.15
N ASP A 95 -20.20 -0.43 -7.80
CA ASP A 95 -19.74 -0.30 -9.19
C ASP A 95 -18.28 0.14 -9.29
N LEU A 96 -17.60 0.27 -8.15
CA LEU A 96 -16.20 0.67 -8.10
C LEU A 96 -15.34 -0.55 -7.80
N LEU A 97 -14.69 -1.08 -8.82
CA LEU A 97 -13.86 -2.28 -8.68
C LEU A 97 -12.44 -1.97 -9.17
N PRO A 98 -11.67 -1.22 -8.34
CA PRO A 98 -10.30 -0.94 -8.74
C PRO A 98 -9.47 -2.23 -8.76
N PRO A 99 -8.45 -2.30 -9.61
CA PRO A 99 -7.70 -3.55 -9.81
C PRO A 99 -6.63 -3.78 -8.73
N TYR A 100 -7.07 -3.86 -7.48
CA TYR A 100 -6.18 -4.17 -6.35
C TYR A 100 -5.90 -5.67 -6.30
N ASP A 101 -4.83 -6.03 -5.59
CA ASP A 101 -4.54 -7.44 -5.33
C ASP A 101 -5.32 -7.96 -4.13
N LEU A 102 -5.39 -7.17 -3.07
CA LEU A 102 -6.15 -7.51 -1.87
C LEU A 102 -6.86 -6.28 -1.35
N PHE A 103 -8.01 -6.51 -0.72
CA PHE A 103 -8.77 -5.47 -0.05
C PHE A 103 -9.02 -5.89 1.40
N PHE A 104 -8.76 -4.99 2.34
CA PHE A 104 -9.09 -5.22 3.73
C PHE A 104 -10.01 -4.13 4.24
N ARG A 105 -11.07 -4.53 4.92
CA ARG A 105 -11.94 -3.59 5.61
C ARG A 105 -11.36 -3.29 6.98
N LYS A 106 -11.25 -2.01 7.31
CA LYS A 106 -10.75 -1.61 8.63
C LYS A 106 -11.80 -1.90 9.70
N PRO A 107 -11.40 -2.27 10.92
CA PRO A 107 -10.01 -2.38 11.34
C PRO A 107 -9.39 -3.69 10.86
N VAL A 108 -8.16 -3.62 10.39
CA VAL A 108 -7.39 -4.81 10.03
C VAL A 108 -6.19 -4.88 10.98
N SER A 109 -5.94 -6.05 11.54
CA SER A 109 -4.82 -6.20 12.47
C SER A 109 -3.50 -6.06 11.73
N PHE A 110 -2.49 -5.55 12.42
CA PHE A 110 -1.16 -5.44 11.83
C PHE A 110 -0.64 -6.82 11.40
N ASP A 111 -0.89 -7.85 12.22
CA ASP A 111 -0.42 -9.19 11.88
C ASP A 111 -1.04 -9.72 10.60
N THR A 112 -2.33 -9.48 10.40
CA THR A 112 -3.02 -9.88 9.17
C THR A 112 -2.43 -9.16 7.96
N LEU A 113 -2.22 -7.86 8.10
CA LEU A 113 -1.66 -7.04 7.02
C LEU A 113 -0.23 -7.47 6.71
N LEU A 114 0.57 -7.70 7.74
CA LEU A 114 1.96 -8.14 7.59
C LEU A 114 2.04 -9.48 6.86
N ALA A 115 1.17 -10.43 7.22
CA ALA A 115 1.14 -11.73 6.57
C ALA A 115 0.80 -11.60 5.08
N ALA A 116 -0.15 -10.73 4.75
CA ALA A 116 -0.54 -10.47 3.36
C ALA A 116 0.63 -9.86 2.58
N ILE A 117 1.34 -8.92 3.20
CA ILE A 117 2.49 -8.28 2.56
C ILE A 117 3.57 -9.32 2.26
N HIS A 118 3.92 -10.15 3.23
CA HIS A 118 4.92 -11.20 3.02
C HIS A 118 4.51 -12.12 1.88
N GLN A 119 3.23 -12.49 1.83
CA GLN A 119 2.74 -13.37 0.79
C GLN A 119 2.85 -12.73 -0.59
N LEU A 120 2.49 -11.47 -0.71
CA LEU A 120 2.50 -10.79 -2.00
C LEU A 120 3.91 -10.50 -2.51
N ILE A 121 4.82 -10.09 -1.64
CA ILE A 121 6.19 -9.79 -2.08
C ILE A 121 7.00 -11.05 -2.36
N ALA A 122 6.57 -12.19 -1.86
CA ALA A 122 7.25 -13.47 -2.09
C ALA A 122 6.80 -14.16 -3.36
N ARG A 123 5.72 -13.68 -4.01
CA ARG A 123 5.21 -14.33 -5.21
C ARG A 123 6.21 -14.19 -6.35
N PRO A 124 6.44 -15.26 -7.11
CA PRO A 124 7.25 -15.13 -8.32
C PRO A 124 6.50 -14.31 -9.36
N ASP A 125 7.23 -13.62 -10.16
CA ASP A 125 6.62 -12.82 -11.23
C ASP A 125 6.17 -13.66 -12.39
#